data_b01a40f02946f1e989e6eca254612a2c
#
_entry.id   b01a40f02946f1e989e6eca254612a2c
#
_cell.length_a   1.000
_cell.length_b   1.000
_cell.length_c   1.000
_cell.angle_alpha   90.00
_cell.angle_beta   90.00
_cell.angle_gamma   90.00
#
_symmetry.space_group_name_H-M   'P 1'
#
loop_
_entity.id
_entity.type
_entity.pdbx_description
1 polymer ?
#
loop_
_entity_poly.entity_id
_entity_poly.type
_entity_poly.pdbx_seq_one_letter_code
_entity_poly.pdbx_strand_id
1 'polypeptide(L)'
;MSSSVIGRCHFGVEAAGTKRRTAVWRSPRAAVIPSFHLPMRSYEVKNRTFAEDIKALRLITAIKTPYLPDGRFDLEAYDALVNLQIENGAEGVIVGGTTGEGQLMSWDEHIMLIGHTVNCFGGSIKVIGNTGSNSTREAIHATEQGFAVGMHAALHINPYYGKTSIEGMISHFESVLPMGPTIIYNVPSRTGQDIPPRVIQTLAESPNLAGVKECVGNDRVKQYTSNGLVVWSGNDDECHDSRWDHGAAGVISVTSNLVPGLMHELMFGGKNPALNLKLMPLVEWLFHEPNPIALNTALAQLGVVRPVFRLPYVPLTRAKREVFVKIVKEIGRENFIGVRDVQVLDDDDFVLLGRY
;
A
#
# COMPACT_ATOMS: atom_id res chain seq x y z
N MET A 1 -13.66 -59.82 23.32
CA MET A 1 -12.67 -60.46 24.20
C MET A 1 -11.52 -59.53 24.37
N SER A 2 -11.47 -58.98 25.50
CA SER A 2 -10.39 -58.84 26.52
C SER A 2 -9.45 -57.68 26.25
N SER A 3 -9.61 -56.59 26.95
CA SER A 3 -9.17 -56.19 28.32
C SER A 3 -7.81 -55.49 28.34
N SER A 4 -7.83 -54.18 28.52
CA SER A 4 -7.34 -53.37 29.67
C SER A 4 -5.93 -53.62 30.17
N VAL A 5 -5.16 -52.55 30.39
CA VAL A 5 -4.56 -52.25 31.72
C VAL A 5 -4.14 -50.77 31.79
N ILE A 6 -4.70 -50.14 32.82
CA ILE A 6 -4.41 -48.80 33.33
C ILE A 6 -3.24 -48.92 34.31
N GLY A 7 -2.19 -48.15 34.12
CA GLY A 7 -1.12 -47.98 35.12
C GLY A 7 -1.21 -46.61 35.85
N ARG A 8 -1.70 -46.60 37.07
CA ARG A 8 -1.60 -45.45 37.98
C ARG A 8 -0.28 -45.51 38.73
N CYS A 9 0.54 -44.47 38.70
CA CYS A 9 1.59 -44.24 39.68
C CYS A 9 1.10 -43.24 40.72
N HIS A 10 0.94 -43.75 41.97
CA HIS A 10 0.81 -42.93 43.16
C HIS A 10 2.19 -42.54 43.65
N PHE A 11 2.43 -41.26 43.89
CA PHE A 11 3.44 -40.79 44.85
C PHE A 11 2.76 -39.96 45.93
N GLY A 12 2.80 -40.50 47.15
CA GLY A 12 2.43 -39.77 48.35
C GLY A 12 3.54 -38.80 48.74
N VAL A 13 3.17 -37.59 49.17
CA VAL A 13 4.06 -36.69 49.89
C VAL A 13 3.32 -36.22 51.15
N GLU A 14 3.97 -36.42 52.26
CA GLU A 14 3.52 -36.08 53.60
C GLU A 14 3.34 -34.57 53.79
N ALA A 15 2.36 -34.23 54.61
CA ALA A 15 2.04 -32.88 55.03
C ALA A 15 3.04 -32.37 56.07
N ALA A 16 3.74 -31.29 55.77
CA ALA A 16 4.40 -30.44 56.75
C ALA A 16 3.67 -29.09 56.81
N GLY A 17 3.11 -28.82 58.00
CA GLY A 17 2.35 -27.61 58.27
C GLY A 17 3.20 -26.35 58.26
N THR A 18 2.79 -25.36 57.48
CA THR A 18 3.31 -24.01 57.59
C THR A 18 2.17 -23.00 57.61
N LYS A 19 2.17 -22.19 58.66
CA LYS A 19 1.19 -21.14 58.98
C LYS A 19 1.06 -20.16 57.81
N ARG A 20 -0.15 -20.00 57.26
CA ARG A 20 -0.50 -18.93 56.33
C ARG A 20 -0.40 -17.57 57.00
N ARG A 21 0.61 -16.78 56.64
CA ARG A 21 0.58 -15.33 56.83
C ARG A 21 -0.17 -14.72 55.67
N THR A 22 -1.34 -14.17 55.93
CA THR A 22 -2.08 -13.32 54.97
C THR A 22 -1.31 -12.00 54.80
N ALA A 23 -0.58 -11.87 53.71
CA ALA A 23 -0.02 -10.58 53.32
C ALA A 23 -1.14 -9.74 52.71
N VAL A 24 -1.57 -8.71 53.47
CA VAL A 24 -2.45 -7.66 52.95
C VAL A 24 -1.63 -6.80 51.98
N TRP A 25 -1.88 -6.93 50.70
CA TRP A 25 -1.34 -6.01 49.69
C TRP A 25 -1.98 -4.64 49.88
N ARG A 26 -1.23 -3.68 50.42
CA ARG A 26 -1.59 -2.27 50.32
C ARG A 26 -1.08 -1.75 48.97
N SER A 27 -2.01 -1.33 48.09
CA SER A 27 -1.65 -0.64 46.86
C SER A 27 -0.79 0.60 47.17
N PRO A 28 0.30 0.87 46.44
CA PRO A 28 1.03 2.13 46.55
C PRO A 28 0.08 3.28 46.19
N ARG A 29 0.03 4.31 47.01
CA ARG A 29 -0.67 5.57 46.67
C ARG A 29 -0.15 6.04 45.33
N ALA A 30 -1.07 6.32 44.40
CA ALA A 30 -0.76 6.93 43.11
C ALA A 30 0.07 8.21 43.37
N ALA A 31 1.31 8.22 42.92
CA ALA A 31 2.11 9.42 42.87
C ALA A 31 1.42 10.35 41.86
N VAL A 32 1.04 11.53 42.31
CA VAL A 32 0.55 12.60 41.45
C VAL A 32 1.71 13.03 40.56
N ILE A 33 1.69 12.57 39.32
CA ILE A 33 2.62 13.07 38.28
C ILE A 33 2.22 14.52 38.01
N PRO A 34 3.10 15.53 38.20
CA PRO A 34 2.79 16.90 37.83
C PRO A 34 2.50 16.92 36.33
N SER A 35 1.34 17.43 35.94
CA SER A 35 1.02 17.71 34.54
C SER A 35 1.99 18.78 34.04
N PHE A 36 3.04 18.35 33.34
CA PHE A 36 3.83 19.26 32.51
C PHE A 36 2.97 19.71 31.33
N HIS A 37 2.33 20.86 31.50
CA HIS A 37 1.82 21.61 30.38
C HIS A 37 3.03 22.23 29.67
N LEU A 38 3.61 21.49 28.72
CA LEU A 38 4.41 22.13 27.69
C LEU A 38 3.45 23.02 26.90
N PRO A 39 3.76 24.30 26.69
CA PRO A 39 2.97 25.13 25.80
C PRO A 39 3.05 24.47 24.43
N MET A 40 1.91 24.02 23.89
CA MET A 40 1.80 23.69 22.48
C MET A 40 2.20 24.95 21.72
N ARG A 41 3.46 25.04 21.27
CA ARG A 41 3.81 25.97 20.21
C ARG A 41 2.86 25.63 19.08
N SER A 42 2.04 26.60 18.72
CA SER A 42 1.29 26.56 17.47
C SER A 42 2.31 26.38 16.36
N TYR A 43 2.55 25.12 15.96
CA TYR A 43 3.11 24.86 14.66
C TYR A 43 2.07 25.42 13.71
N GLU A 44 2.35 26.56 13.13
CA GLU A 44 1.61 27.06 11.98
C GLU A 44 1.60 25.91 10.96
N VAL A 45 0.42 25.34 10.74
CA VAL A 45 0.17 24.33 9.73
C VAL A 45 0.27 25.04 8.39
N LYS A 46 1.51 25.33 7.97
CA LYS A 46 1.81 25.69 6.60
C LYS A 46 1.60 24.41 5.77
N ASN A 47 0.58 24.43 4.93
CA ASN A 47 0.18 23.40 3.96
C ASN A 47 -0.72 22.28 4.52
N ARG A 48 -1.89 22.63 5.06
CA ARG A 48 -2.95 21.65 5.24
C ARG A 48 -3.44 21.21 3.86
N THR A 49 -3.22 19.94 3.47
CA THR A 49 -3.83 19.34 2.27
C THR A 49 -5.30 19.09 2.55
N PHE A 50 -6.15 19.47 1.62
CA PHE A 50 -7.59 19.20 1.67
C PHE A 50 -7.92 18.00 0.79
N ALA A 51 -9.04 17.35 1.05
CA ALA A 51 -9.49 16.23 0.21
C ALA A 51 -9.62 16.64 -1.27
N GLU A 52 -10.00 17.88 -1.54
CA GLU A 52 -10.12 18.43 -2.90
C GLU A 52 -8.79 18.42 -3.68
N ASP A 53 -7.66 18.65 -3.01
CA ASP A 53 -6.34 18.58 -3.65
C ASP A 53 -6.01 17.15 -4.10
N ILE A 54 -6.53 16.15 -3.36
CA ILE A 54 -6.34 14.73 -3.70
C ILE A 54 -7.32 14.31 -4.80
N LYS A 55 -8.56 14.78 -4.74
CA LYS A 55 -9.60 14.48 -5.75
C LYS A 55 -9.20 14.89 -7.16
N ALA A 56 -8.34 15.90 -7.30
CA ALA A 56 -7.86 16.40 -8.59
C ALA A 56 -6.83 15.48 -9.27
N LEU A 57 -6.19 14.55 -8.55
CA LEU A 57 -5.12 13.72 -9.07
C LEU A 57 -5.65 12.69 -10.09
N ARG A 58 -4.90 12.48 -11.17
CA ARG A 58 -5.25 11.56 -12.27
C ARG A 58 -4.32 10.37 -12.36
N LEU A 59 -3.00 10.60 -12.23
CA LEU A 59 -1.99 9.55 -12.22
C LEU A 59 -1.30 9.50 -10.86
N ILE A 60 -1.58 8.42 -10.12
CA ILE A 60 -0.96 8.12 -8.84
C ILE A 60 -0.20 6.81 -8.99
N THR A 61 1.10 6.81 -8.70
CA THR A 61 1.92 5.61 -8.79
C THR A 61 1.94 4.86 -7.46
N ALA A 62 1.56 3.59 -7.46
CA ALA A 62 1.84 2.70 -6.35
C ALA A 62 3.34 2.36 -6.39
N ILE A 63 4.17 3.19 -5.70
CA ILE A 63 5.63 3.16 -5.87
C ILE A 63 6.26 1.91 -5.26
N LYS A 64 7.25 1.33 -5.97
CA LYS A 64 8.08 0.24 -5.48
C LYS A 64 9.01 0.70 -4.36
N THR A 65 9.24 -0.15 -3.36
CA THR A 65 10.28 0.02 -2.34
C THR A 65 11.47 -0.91 -2.62
N PRO A 66 12.61 -0.40 -3.09
CA PRO A 66 13.80 -1.21 -3.36
C PRO A 66 14.58 -1.52 -2.07
N TYR A 67 15.36 -2.62 -2.12
CA TYR A 67 16.12 -3.12 -0.97
C TYR A 67 17.59 -3.32 -1.29
N LEU A 68 18.44 -3.10 -0.27
CA LEU A 68 19.83 -3.50 -0.24
C LEU A 68 19.97 -4.99 0.10
N PRO A 69 21.12 -5.63 -0.21
CA PRO A 69 21.34 -7.04 0.13
C PRO A 69 21.33 -7.37 1.62
N ASP A 70 21.49 -6.37 2.48
CA ASP A 70 21.37 -6.51 3.95
C ASP A 70 19.92 -6.34 4.46
N GLY A 71 18.96 -6.10 3.55
CA GLY A 71 17.54 -5.97 3.83
C GLY A 71 17.07 -4.55 4.12
N ARG A 72 17.95 -3.57 4.31
CA ARG A 72 17.56 -2.16 4.46
C ARG A 72 16.98 -1.61 3.15
N PHE A 73 16.26 -0.51 3.24
CA PHE A 73 15.79 0.21 2.05
C PHE A 73 16.96 0.75 1.25
N ASP A 74 16.94 0.57 -0.06
CA ASP A 74 17.83 1.26 -1.00
C ASP A 74 17.23 2.63 -1.32
N LEU A 75 17.48 3.60 -0.42
CA LEU A 75 16.90 4.95 -0.55
C LEU A 75 17.43 5.69 -1.79
N GLU A 76 18.63 5.38 -2.25
CA GLU A 76 19.16 5.98 -3.48
C GLU A 76 18.34 5.54 -4.71
N ALA A 77 18.09 4.24 -4.84
CA ALA A 77 17.23 3.73 -5.91
C ALA A 77 15.77 4.16 -5.74
N TYR A 78 15.27 4.27 -4.51
CA TYR A 78 13.94 4.77 -4.21
C TYR A 78 13.75 6.22 -4.66
N ASP A 79 14.70 7.08 -4.30
CA ASP A 79 14.69 8.51 -4.66
C ASP A 79 14.74 8.70 -6.17
N ALA A 80 15.58 7.90 -6.86
CA ALA A 80 15.62 7.89 -8.31
C ALA A 80 14.28 7.48 -8.94
N LEU A 81 13.62 6.45 -8.39
CA LEU A 81 12.28 6.03 -8.84
C LEU A 81 11.23 7.13 -8.67
N VAL A 82 11.21 7.80 -7.50
CA VAL A 82 10.25 8.89 -7.25
C VAL A 82 10.51 10.07 -8.18
N ASN A 83 11.77 10.46 -8.39
CA ASN A 83 12.14 11.53 -9.33
C ASN A 83 11.67 11.20 -10.75
N LEU A 84 11.89 9.97 -11.23
CA LEU A 84 11.42 9.53 -12.55
C LEU A 84 9.88 9.61 -12.68
N GLN A 85 9.13 9.36 -11.59
CA GLN A 85 7.67 9.56 -11.61
C GLN A 85 7.31 11.04 -11.76
N ILE A 86 7.97 11.92 -11.00
CA ILE A 86 7.75 13.37 -11.05
C ILE A 86 8.07 13.92 -12.44
N GLU A 87 9.23 13.57 -13.00
CA GLU A 87 9.70 14.01 -14.32
C GLU A 87 8.75 13.59 -15.45
N ASN A 88 8.03 12.48 -15.27
CA ASN A 88 7.05 11.95 -16.25
C ASN A 88 5.60 12.32 -15.90
N GLY A 89 5.37 13.24 -14.98
CA GLY A 89 4.07 13.85 -14.71
C GLY A 89 3.12 13.03 -13.83
N ALA A 90 3.62 12.08 -13.04
CA ALA A 90 2.84 11.52 -11.96
C ALA A 90 2.53 12.60 -10.90
N GLU A 91 1.29 12.67 -10.45
CA GLU A 91 0.82 13.70 -9.52
C GLU A 91 0.83 13.23 -8.06
N GLY A 92 0.86 11.91 -7.83
CA GLY A 92 0.90 11.30 -6.51
C GLY A 92 1.64 9.97 -6.46
N VAL A 93 2.09 9.60 -5.27
CA VAL A 93 2.67 8.28 -5.00
C VAL A 93 1.99 7.65 -3.77
N ILE A 94 1.69 6.34 -3.87
CA ILE A 94 1.30 5.54 -2.71
C ILE A 94 2.56 4.92 -2.12
N VAL A 95 2.88 5.29 -0.88
CA VAL A 95 4.02 4.76 -0.13
C VAL A 95 3.58 3.60 0.74
N GLY A 96 4.32 2.49 0.69
CA GLY A 96 4.03 1.30 1.49
C GLY A 96 2.70 0.61 1.15
N GLY A 97 2.15 0.83 -0.07
CA GLY A 97 1.04 0.03 -0.59
C GLY A 97 1.47 -1.41 -0.88
N THR A 98 0.57 -2.22 -1.43
CA THR A 98 0.88 -3.61 -1.84
C THR A 98 2.10 -3.67 -2.75
N THR A 99 2.18 -2.76 -3.72
CA THR A 99 3.30 -2.67 -4.67
C THR A 99 4.61 -2.27 -4.00
N GLY A 100 4.53 -1.40 -3.01
CA GLY A 100 5.67 -1.01 -2.17
C GLY A 100 5.99 -1.98 -1.05
N GLU A 101 5.29 -3.12 -0.97
CA GLU A 101 5.54 -4.19 0.00
C GLU A 101 5.35 -3.77 1.47
N GLY A 102 4.40 -2.86 1.75
CA GLY A 102 4.13 -2.38 3.10
C GLY A 102 3.79 -3.48 4.10
N GLN A 103 3.19 -4.60 3.65
CA GLN A 103 2.89 -5.77 4.47
C GLN A 103 4.14 -6.55 4.93
N LEU A 104 5.32 -6.25 4.37
CA LEU A 104 6.61 -6.84 4.77
C LEU A 104 7.45 -5.87 5.62
N MET A 105 6.89 -4.72 5.99
CA MET A 105 7.55 -3.70 6.79
C MET A 105 7.08 -3.74 8.23
N SER A 106 7.97 -3.43 9.18
CA SER A 106 7.53 -2.97 10.49
C SER A 106 6.85 -1.60 10.35
N TRP A 107 6.02 -1.21 11.32
CA TRP A 107 5.43 0.15 11.30
C TRP A 107 6.51 1.24 11.35
N ASP A 108 7.62 1.02 12.05
CA ASP A 108 8.73 1.99 12.11
C ASP A 108 9.37 2.17 10.72
N GLU A 109 9.63 1.08 9.99
CA GLU A 109 10.11 1.15 8.60
C GLU A 109 9.10 1.89 7.70
N HIS A 110 7.83 1.57 7.86
CA HIS A 110 6.76 2.12 7.02
C HIS A 110 6.59 3.64 7.22
N ILE A 111 6.50 4.09 8.47
CA ILE A 111 6.36 5.51 8.79
C ILE A 111 7.65 6.28 8.44
N MET A 112 8.83 5.67 8.65
CA MET A 112 10.10 6.26 8.22
C MET A 112 10.12 6.50 6.70
N LEU A 113 9.65 5.53 5.89
CA LEU A 113 9.63 5.68 4.44
C LEU A 113 8.62 6.75 3.98
N ILE A 114 7.44 6.83 4.63
CA ILE A 114 6.48 7.92 4.39
C ILE A 114 7.13 9.27 4.71
N GLY A 115 7.75 9.41 5.89
CA GLY A 115 8.41 10.64 6.33
C GLY A 115 9.57 11.04 5.41
N HIS A 116 10.40 10.08 4.96
CA HIS A 116 11.45 10.30 3.98
C HIS A 116 10.87 10.86 2.67
N THR A 117 9.81 10.20 2.14
CA THR A 117 9.18 10.63 0.88
C THR A 117 8.57 12.02 0.99
N VAL A 118 7.92 12.34 2.10
CA VAL A 118 7.39 13.69 2.36
C VAL A 118 8.51 14.71 2.40
N ASN A 119 9.58 14.41 3.12
CA ASN A 119 10.67 15.36 3.36
C ASN A 119 11.44 15.67 2.07
N CYS A 120 11.66 14.65 1.23
CA CYS A 120 12.43 14.81 -0.01
C CYS A 120 11.57 15.29 -1.19
N PHE A 121 10.31 14.88 -1.27
CA PHE A 121 9.50 15.04 -2.48
C PHE A 121 8.12 15.69 -2.27
N GLY A 122 7.67 15.87 -1.02
CA GLY A 122 6.32 16.36 -0.70
C GLY A 122 5.99 17.75 -1.28
N GLY A 123 6.99 18.54 -1.64
CA GLY A 123 6.80 19.81 -2.34
C GLY A 123 6.51 19.67 -3.84
N SER A 124 6.82 18.50 -4.43
CA SER A 124 6.74 18.25 -5.88
C SER A 124 5.69 17.23 -6.27
N ILE A 125 5.30 16.33 -5.36
CA ILE A 125 4.33 15.26 -5.61
C ILE A 125 3.49 15.02 -4.35
N LYS A 126 2.24 14.60 -4.52
CA LYS A 126 1.39 14.23 -3.37
C LYS A 126 1.82 12.87 -2.81
N VAL A 127 2.14 12.83 -1.52
CA VAL A 127 2.55 11.62 -0.82
C VAL A 127 1.35 11.05 -0.07
N ILE A 128 0.92 9.85 -0.44
CA ILE A 128 -0.21 9.14 0.12
C ILE A 128 0.33 7.92 0.87
N GLY A 129 0.21 7.93 2.19
CA GLY A 129 0.68 6.81 3.03
C GLY A 129 -0.35 5.68 3.06
N ASN A 130 0.07 4.44 2.83
CA ASN A 130 -0.81 3.29 3.08
C ASN A 130 -0.78 2.95 4.58
N THR A 131 -1.70 3.53 5.34
CA THR A 131 -1.80 3.33 6.79
C THR A 131 -2.96 2.41 7.20
N GLY A 132 -3.63 1.80 6.21
CA GLY A 132 -4.70 0.84 6.43
C GLY A 132 -4.21 -0.45 7.08
N SER A 133 -5.02 -0.99 7.99
CA SER A 133 -4.78 -2.25 8.68
C SER A 133 -6.11 -2.99 8.87
N ASN A 134 -6.06 -4.31 9.09
CA ASN A 134 -7.23 -5.08 9.52
C ASN A 134 -7.58 -4.89 11.00
N SER A 135 -6.74 -4.21 11.76
CA SER A 135 -6.97 -3.77 13.13
C SER A 135 -7.25 -2.26 13.15
N THR A 136 -8.43 -1.86 13.60
CA THR A 136 -8.80 -0.43 13.71
C THR A 136 -7.80 0.33 14.58
N ARG A 137 -7.33 -0.27 15.69
CA ARG A 137 -6.33 0.34 16.56
C ARG A 137 -5.03 0.63 15.82
N GLU A 138 -4.53 -0.32 15.05
CA GLU A 138 -3.31 -0.15 14.25
C GLU A 138 -3.51 0.87 13.12
N ALA A 139 -4.68 0.84 12.45
CA ALA A 139 -5.03 1.81 11.42
C ALA A 139 -5.05 3.25 11.98
N ILE A 140 -5.65 3.47 13.16
CA ILE A 140 -5.65 4.76 13.85
C ILE A 140 -4.20 5.21 14.11
N HIS A 141 -3.43 4.36 14.81
CA HIS A 141 -2.07 4.68 15.21
C HIS A 141 -1.16 5.01 14.02
N ALA A 142 -1.18 4.19 12.98
CA ALA A 142 -0.39 4.41 11.77
C ALA A 142 -0.81 5.69 11.03
N THR A 143 -2.11 6.00 11.00
CA THR A 143 -2.63 7.20 10.34
C THR A 143 -2.24 8.47 11.08
N GLU A 144 -2.33 8.47 12.41
CA GLU A 144 -1.84 9.57 13.26
C GLU A 144 -0.36 9.84 13.00
N GLN A 145 0.47 8.81 12.99
CA GLN A 145 1.90 8.94 12.72
C GLN A 145 2.18 9.39 11.29
N GLY A 146 1.46 8.85 10.30
CA GLY A 146 1.59 9.26 8.90
C GLY A 146 1.29 10.74 8.69
N PHE A 147 0.21 11.26 9.29
CA PHE A 147 -0.09 12.71 9.23
C PHE A 147 0.91 13.53 10.06
N ALA A 148 1.41 13.00 11.18
CA ALA A 148 2.43 13.69 11.98
C ALA A 148 3.76 13.87 11.23
N VAL A 149 4.14 12.94 10.35
CA VAL A 149 5.31 13.08 9.46
C VAL A 149 4.99 13.83 8.16
N GLY A 150 3.75 14.32 7.98
CA GLY A 150 3.34 15.24 6.93
C GLY A 150 2.80 14.60 5.66
N MET A 151 2.33 13.35 5.65
CA MET A 151 1.66 12.79 4.47
C MET A 151 0.44 13.64 4.07
N HIS A 152 0.17 13.69 2.77
CA HIS A 152 -0.90 14.49 2.22
C HIS A 152 -2.27 13.81 2.33
N ALA A 153 -2.29 12.48 2.25
CA ALA A 153 -3.49 11.68 2.40
C ALA A 153 -3.14 10.27 2.90
N ALA A 154 -4.14 9.58 3.42
CA ALA A 154 -4.06 8.17 3.79
C ALA A 154 -4.72 7.29 2.72
N LEU A 155 -4.19 6.10 2.49
CA LEU A 155 -4.86 5.01 1.78
C LEU A 155 -5.27 3.95 2.79
N HIS A 156 -6.55 3.64 2.86
CA HIS A 156 -7.10 2.63 3.77
C HIS A 156 -7.72 1.47 3.01
N ILE A 157 -7.06 0.32 3.05
CA ILE A 157 -7.60 -0.94 2.54
C ILE A 157 -8.72 -1.44 3.47
N ASN A 158 -9.73 -2.12 2.89
CA ASN A 158 -10.74 -2.83 3.66
C ASN A 158 -10.07 -3.79 4.67
N PRO A 159 -10.55 -3.90 5.92
CA PRO A 159 -10.07 -4.92 6.85
C PRO A 159 -10.03 -6.29 6.18
N TYR A 160 -8.86 -6.91 6.17
CA TYR A 160 -8.56 -8.15 5.46
C TYR A 160 -8.43 -9.32 6.42
N TYR A 161 -8.54 -10.55 5.90
CA TYR A 161 -8.42 -11.82 6.60
C TYR A 161 -9.62 -12.10 7.53
N GLY A 162 -9.78 -11.35 8.62
CA GLY A 162 -10.92 -11.48 9.55
C GLY A 162 -12.10 -10.64 9.07
N LYS A 163 -13.00 -11.22 8.27
CA LYS A 163 -14.18 -10.53 7.73
C LYS A 163 -15.03 -9.89 8.83
N THR A 164 -15.57 -8.70 8.53
CA THR A 164 -16.42 -7.95 9.46
C THR A 164 -17.80 -7.65 8.88
N SER A 165 -18.75 -7.18 9.71
CA SER A 165 -20.06 -6.71 9.27
C SER A 165 -19.95 -5.37 8.55
N ILE A 166 -21.03 -4.93 7.93
CA ILE A 166 -21.12 -3.62 7.28
C ILE A 166 -20.97 -2.50 8.30
N GLU A 167 -21.61 -2.61 9.44
CA GLU A 167 -21.53 -1.66 10.54
C GLU A 167 -20.09 -1.61 11.07
N GLY A 168 -19.40 -2.77 11.13
CA GLY A 168 -17.99 -2.86 11.50
C GLY A 168 -17.07 -2.17 10.48
N MET A 169 -17.35 -2.27 9.17
CA MET A 169 -16.61 -1.53 8.14
C MET A 169 -16.81 -0.02 8.28
N ILE A 170 -18.06 0.42 8.44
CA ILE A 170 -18.38 1.84 8.62
C ILE A 170 -17.64 2.39 9.84
N SER A 171 -17.78 1.75 11.00
CA SER A 171 -17.10 2.20 12.23
C SER A 171 -15.59 2.20 12.12
N HIS A 172 -15.01 1.22 11.39
CA HIS A 172 -13.57 1.19 11.11
C HIS A 172 -13.10 2.42 10.33
N PHE A 173 -13.76 2.75 9.22
CA PHE A 173 -13.38 3.90 8.40
C PHE A 173 -13.73 5.23 9.06
N GLU A 174 -14.84 5.34 9.76
CA GLU A 174 -15.19 6.53 10.56
C GLU A 174 -14.17 6.83 11.65
N SER A 175 -13.45 5.84 12.14
CA SER A 175 -12.39 6.03 13.14
C SER A 175 -11.15 6.72 12.57
N VAL A 176 -10.90 6.65 11.27
CA VAL A 176 -9.70 7.21 10.62
C VAL A 176 -9.99 8.45 9.77
N LEU A 177 -11.17 8.55 9.17
CA LEU A 177 -11.58 9.69 8.34
C LEU A 177 -11.42 11.07 9.00
N PRO A 178 -11.68 11.27 10.31
CA PRO A 178 -11.52 12.57 10.96
C PRO A 178 -10.07 13.10 10.97
N MET A 179 -9.07 12.24 10.75
CA MET A 179 -7.65 12.62 10.84
C MET A 179 -7.17 13.43 9.64
N GLY A 180 -7.75 13.22 8.44
CA GLY A 180 -7.37 13.93 7.23
C GLY A 180 -7.86 13.26 5.94
N PRO A 181 -7.42 13.79 4.78
CA PRO A 181 -7.81 13.25 3.48
C PRO A 181 -7.53 11.75 3.37
N THR A 182 -8.53 10.97 2.98
CA THR A 182 -8.44 9.51 2.96
C THR A 182 -9.03 8.94 1.68
N ILE A 183 -8.32 8.02 1.05
CA ILE A 183 -8.77 7.17 -0.05
C ILE A 183 -9.11 5.80 0.52
N ILE A 184 -10.33 5.34 0.33
CA ILE A 184 -10.73 3.98 0.70
C ILE A 184 -10.37 3.04 -0.45
N TYR A 185 -9.78 1.90 -0.12
CA TYR A 185 -9.30 0.92 -1.09
C TYR A 185 -10.10 -0.37 -1.02
N ASN A 186 -10.88 -0.64 -2.08
CA ASN A 186 -11.64 -1.85 -2.26
C ASN A 186 -10.94 -2.82 -3.22
N VAL A 187 -10.56 -3.99 -2.72
CA VAL A 187 -9.85 -5.03 -3.48
C VAL A 187 -10.20 -6.42 -2.94
N PRO A 188 -11.43 -6.90 -3.22
CA PRO A 188 -11.92 -8.17 -2.63
C PRO A 188 -11.06 -9.38 -2.93
N SER A 189 -10.36 -9.41 -4.07
CA SER A 189 -9.41 -10.47 -4.43
C SER A 189 -8.25 -10.62 -3.44
N ARG A 190 -7.91 -9.56 -2.69
CA ARG A 190 -6.86 -9.58 -1.65
C ARG A 190 -7.44 -9.63 -0.25
N THR A 191 -8.49 -8.88 0.02
CA THR A 191 -9.07 -8.78 1.36
C THR A 191 -10.01 -9.93 1.70
N GLY A 192 -10.50 -10.65 0.69
CA GLY A 192 -11.51 -11.71 0.85
C GLY A 192 -12.92 -11.18 1.13
N GLN A 193 -13.13 -9.86 1.11
CA GLN A 193 -14.41 -9.22 1.36
C GLN A 193 -14.54 -7.91 0.55
N ASP A 194 -15.65 -7.76 -0.16
CA ASP A 194 -16.03 -6.52 -0.86
C ASP A 194 -16.49 -5.44 0.13
N ILE A 195 -16.26 -4.18 -0.22
CA ILE A 195 -16.91 -3.03 0.43
C ILE A 195 -18.20 -2.74 -0.33
N PRO A 196 -19.38 -3.05 0.22
CA PRO A 196 -20.65 -2.79 -0.47
C PRO A 196 -20.84 -1.29 -0.71
N PRO A 197 -21.47 -0.89 -1.84
CA PRO A 197 -21.67 0.52 -2.19
C PRO A 197 -22.31 1.36 -1.08
N ARG A 198 -23.21 0.78 -0.30
CA ARG A 198 -23.86 1.47 0.82
C ARG A 198 -22.86 1.93 1.90
N VAL A 199 -21.77 1.20 2.11
CA VAL A 199 -20.71 1.63 3.04
C VAL A 199 -20.08 2.93 2.55
N ILE A 200 -19.65 2.95 1.28
CA ILE A 200 -19.02 4.14 0.67
C ILE A 200 -20.01 5.31 0.64
N GLN A 201 -21.29 5.07 0.36
CA GLN A 201 -22.33 6.12 0.37
C GLN A 201 -22.50 6.73 1.76
N THR A 202 -22.47 5.92 2.83
CA THR A 202 -22.51 6.42 4.22
C THR A 202 -21.29 7.27 4.52
N LEU A 203 -20.09 6.80 4.13
CA LEU A 203 -18.84 7.49 4.40
C LEU A 203 -18.64 8.76 3.53
N ALA A 204 -19.41 8.90 2.45
CA ALA A 204 -19.37 10.07 1.55
C ALA A 204 -19.80 11.39 2.24
N GLU A 205 -20.47 11.30 3.37
CA GLU A 205 -20.83 12.47 4.19
C GLU A 205 -19.58 13.11 4.85
N SER A 206 -18.48 12.36 4.96
CA SER A 206 -17.23 12.90 5.52
C SER A 206 -16.52 13.82 4.53
N PRO A 207 -16.19 15.07 4.92
CA PRO A 207 -15.45 15.98 4.06
C PRO A 207 -14.02 15.52 3.76
N ASN A 208 -13.51 14.57 4.54
CA ASN A 208 -12.16 14.00 4.36
C ASN A 208 -12.15 12.77 3.45
N LEU A 209 -13.31 12.22 3.01
CA LEU A 209 -13.29 11.19 1.99
C LEU A 209 -12.85 11.80 0.65
N ALA A 210 -11.60 11.52 0.28
CA ALA A 210 -11.04 11.96 -1.01
C ALA A 210 -11.60 11.12 -2.18
N GLY A 211 -11.95 9.87 -1.95
CA GLY A 211 -12.52 8.99 -2.96
C GLY A 211 -12.22 7.52 -2.70
N VAL A 212 -12.39 6.72 -3.74
CA VAL A 212 -12.23 5.26 -3.68
C VAL A 212 -11.21 4.81 -4.73
N LYS A 213 -10.24 3.97 -4.31
CA LYS A 213 -9.49 3.10 -5.21
C LYS A 213 -10.29 1.82 -5.40
N GLU A 214 -10.81 1.59 -6.60
CA GLU A 214 -11.72 0.48 -6.88
C GLU A 214 -11.08 -0.58 -7.79
N CYS A 215 -11.19 -1.85 -7.37
CA CYS A 215 -10.67 -3.00 -8.13
C CYS A 215 -11.73 -4.06 -8.45
N VAL A 216 -13.03 -3.77 -8.28
CA VAL A 216 -14.11 -4.72 -8.65
C VAL A 216 -14.42 -4.67 -10.15
N GLY A 217 -14.20 -3.50 -10.79
CA GLY A 217 -14.41 -3.33 -12.22
C GLY A 217 -15.20 -2.08 -12.58
N ASN A 218 -15.31 -1.84 -13.88
CA ASN A 218 -15.86 -0.62 -14.45
C ASN A 218 -17.33 -0.35 -14.13
N ASP A 219 -18.14 -1.38 -13.95
CA ASP A 219 -19.53 -1.20 -13.50
C ASP A 219 -19.63 -0.55 -12.12
N ARG A 220 -18.73 -0.94 -11.20
CA ARG A 220 -18.65 -0.35 -9.87
C ARG A 220 -18.11 1.08 -9.93
N VAL A 221 -17.12 1.33 -10.78
CA VAL A 221 -16.61 2.69 -11.05
C VAL A 221 -17.76 3.59 -11.53
N LYS A 222 -18.50 3.17 -12.55
CA LYS A 222 -19.65 3.91 -13.08
C LYS A 222 -20.72 4.16 -12.01
N GLN A 223 -21.01 3.15 -11.18
CA GLN A 223 -21.98 3.30 -10.09
C GLN A 223 -21.57 4.43 -9.13
N TYR A 224 -20.30 4.53 -8.75
CA TYR A 224 -19.83 5.57 -7.84
C TYR A 224 -19.76 6.94 -8.51
N THR A 225 -19.20 7.04 -9.72
CA THR A 225 -19.03 8.31 -10.42
C THR A 225 -20.39 8.94 -10.77
N SER A 226 -21.40 8.12 -11.11
CA SER A 226 -22.78 8.59 -11.36
C SER A 226 -23.44 9.19 -10.09
N ASN A 227 -22.93 8.89 -8.91
CA ASN A 227 -23.35 9.46 -7.63
C ASN A 227 -22.39 10.56 -7.12
N GLY A 228 -21.54 11.10 -7.98
CA GLY A 228 -20.64 12.21 -7.65
C GLY A 228 -19.42 11.85 -6.81
N LEU A 229 -19.14 10.56 -6.63
CA LEU A 229 -17.96 10.09 -5.92
C LEU A 229 -16.72 10.11 -6.84
N VAL A 230 -15.58 10.50 -6.28
CA VAL A 230 -14.29 10.41 -6.96
C VAL A 230 -13.77 8.97 -6.87
N VAL A 231 -13.36 8.41 -8.00
CA VAL A 231 -12.86 7.05 -8.10
C VAL A 231 -11.58 7.02 -8.92
N TRP A 232 -10.59 6.29 -8.45
CA TRP A 232 -9.44 5.88 -9.24
C TRP A 232 -9.56 4.38 -9.52
N SER A 233 -9.35 3.98 -10.78
CA SER A 233 -9.15 2.56 -11.07
C SER A 233 -7.94 2.04 -10.29
N GLY A 234 -8.10 0.90 -9.66
CA GLY A 234 -6.97 0.17 -9.08
C GLY A 234 -6.43 -0.93 -9.98
N ASN A 235 -7.03 -1.07 -11.20
CA ASN A 235 -6.72 -2.06 -12.20
C ASN A 235 -6.16 -1.36 -13.44
N ASP A 236 -4.90 -1.64 -13.79
CA ASP A 236 -4.22 -1.00 -14.93
C ASP A 236 -4.83 -1.43 -16.28
N ASP A 237 -5.34 -2.64 -16.39
CA ASP A 237 -6.00 -3.20 -17.57
C ASP A 237 -7.35 -2.52 -17.91
N GLU A 238 -8.03 -1.99 -16.90
CA GLU A 238 -9.33 -1.32 -17.05
C GLU A 238 -9.22 0.21 -17.00
N CYS A 239 -8.06 0.77 -16.65
CA CYS A 239 -7.91 2.18 -16.28
C CYS A 239 -8.26 3.16 -17.40
N HIS A 240 -7.99 2.81 -18.66
CA HIS A 240 -8.35 3.63 -19.82
C HIS A 240 -9.87 3.80 -19.93
N ASP A 241 -10.61 2.70 -19.91
CA ASP A 241 -12.06 2.73 -20.04
C ASP A 241 -12.71 3.30 -18.75
N SER A 242 -12.15 2.99 -17.57
CA SER A 242 -12.54 3.63 -16.31
C SER A 242 -12.51 5.15 -16.44
N ARG A 243 -11.42 5.69 -16.99
CA ARG A 243 -11.19 7.12 -17.14
C ARG A 243 -12.12 7.76 -18.17
N TRP A 244 -12.17 7.19 -19.38
CA TRP A 244 -12.78 7.86 -20.52
C TRP A 244 -14.23 7.48 -20.76
N ASP A 245 -14.70 6.32 -20.27
CA ASP A 245 -16.05 5.83 -20.48
C ASP A 245 -16.89 5.76 -19.20
N HIS A 246 -16.24 5.68 -18.02
CA HIS A 246 -16.92 5.49 -16.75
C HIS A 246 -16.70 6.63 -15.73
N GLY A 247 -15.99 7.71 -16.13
CA GLY A 247 -15.87 8.92 -15.35
C GLY A 247 -14.90 8.86 -14.18
N ALA A 248 -14.02 7.85 -14.10
CA ALA A 248 -12.98 7.80 -13.09
C ALA A 248 -12.08 9.05 -13.16
N ALA A 249 -11.61 9.53 -12.02
CA ALA A 249 -10.65 10.63 -11.95
C ALA A 249 -9.31 10.25 -12.60
N GLY A 250 -8.92 8.98 -12.50
CA GLY A 250 -7.67 8.47 -13.05
C GLY A 250 -7.38 7.06 -12.58
N VAL A 251 -6.10 6.76 -12.33
CA VAL A 251 -5.60 5.44 -11.94
C VAL A 251 -4.62 5.54 -10.77
N ILE A 252 -4.66 4.54 -9.90
CA ILE A 252 -3.58 4.25 -8.94
C ILE A 252 -2.82 3.03 -9.48
N SER A 253 -1.74 3.28 -10.23
CA SER A 253 -1.12 2.37 -11.18
C SER A 253 0.09 1.63 -10.62
N VAL A 254 0.27 0.40 -11.07
CA VAL A 254 1.51 -0.39 -10.96
C VAL A 254 2.40 -0.16 -12.19
N THR A 255 1.81 -0.17 -13.37
CA THR A 255 2.48 -0.06 -14.68
C THR A 255 3.27 1.25 -14.81
N SER A 256 2.80 2.33 -14.16
CA SER A 256 3.51 3.61 -14.11
C SER A 256 4.91 3.54 -13.49
N ASN A 257 5.22 2.53 -12.68
CA ASN A 257 6.60 2.30 -12.22
C ASN A 257 7.57 2.00 -13.36
N LEU A 258 7.09 1.49 -14.50
CA LEU A 258 7.93 1.08 -15.64
C LEU A 258 7.85 2.06 -16.81
N VAL A 259 6.65 2.57 -17.12
CA VAL A 259 6.36 3.41 -18.28
C VAL A 259 5.53 4.65 -17.89
N PRO A 260 6.04 5.48 -16.95
CA PRO A 260 5.25 6.57 -16.38
C PRO A 260 4.78 7.58 -17.45
N GLY A 261 5.60 7.87 -18.45
CA GLY A 261 5.25 8.80 -19.53
C GLY A 261 4.09 8.31 -20.39
N LEU A 262 4.04 7.01 -20.72
CA LEU A 262 2.91 6.42 -21.45
C LEU A 262 1.64 6.37 -20.61
N MET A 263 1.77 6.09 -19.32
CA MET A 263 0.61 6.12 -18.38
C MET A 263 0.10 7.55 -18.21
N HIS A 264 0.99 8.55 -18.17
CA HIS A 264 0.58 9.95 -18.18
C HIS A 264 -0.20 10.28 -19.47
N GLU A 265 0.33 9.92 -20.65
CA GLU A 265 -0.38 10.13 -21.93
C GLU A 265 -1.76 9.45 -21.91
N LEU A 266 -1.85 8.22 -21.40
CA LEU A 266 -3.11 7.48 -21.32
C LEU A 266 -4.17 8.18 -20.44
N MET A 267 -3.74 8.86 -19.35
CA MET A 267 -4.64 9.53 -18.41
C MET A 267 -4.95 10.97 -18.75
N PHE A 268 -4.07 11.67 -19.50
CA PHE A 268 -4.19 13.10 -19.79
C PHE A 268 -4.38 13.43 -21.28
N GLY A 269 -3.89 12.58 -22.18
CA GLY A 269 -3.86 12.84 -23.63
C GLY A 269 -5.20 12.67 -24.36
N GLY A 270 -6.28 12.34 -23.64
CA GLY A 270 -7.58 11.99 -24.22
C GLY A 270 -7.76 10.49 -24.42
N LYS A 271 -8.95 10.10 -24.87
CA LYS A 271 -9.26 8.68 -25.14
C LYS A 271 -8.37 8.15 -26.27
N ASN A 272 -7.51 7.19 -25.95
CA ASN A 272 -6.54 6.60 -26.87
C ASN A 272 -6.52 5.06 -26.81
N PRO A 273 -7.50 4.40 -27.46
CA PRO A 273 -7.57 2.94 -27.48
C PRO A 273 -6.34 2.25 -28.08
N ALA A 274 -5.66 2.93 -29.03
CA ALA A 274 -4.46 2.36 -29.66
C ALA A 274 -3.28 2.27 -28.67
N LEU A 275 -3.07 3.32 -27.87
CA LEU A 275 -2.07 3.31 -26.81
C LEU A 275 -2.44 2.28 -25.71
N ASN A 276 -3.72 2.23 -25.33
CA ASN A 276 -4.20 1.23 -24.37
C ASN A 276 -3.88 -0.18 -24.86
N LEU A 277 -4.24 -0.51 -26.10
CA LEU A 277 -3.97 -1.82 -26.70
C LEU A 277 -2.45 -2.12 -26.75
N LYS A 278 -1.62 -1.13 -27.05
CA LYS A 278 -0.15 -1.28 -27.07
C LYS A 278 0.41 -1.65 -25.69
N LEU A 279 -0.20 -1.17 -24.60
CA LEU A 279 0.23 -1.42 -23.23
C LEU A 279 -0.29 -2.74 -22.66
N MET A 280 -1.36 -3.32 -23.20
CA MET A 280 -2.00 -4.52 -22.65
C MET A 280 -1.03 -5.70 -22.44
N PRO A 281 -0.10 -6.04 -23.38
CA PRO A 281 0.86 -7.12 -23.15
C PRO A 281 1.75 -6.90 -21.91
N LEU A 282 2.11 -5.65 -21.62
CA LEU A 282 2.88 -5.30 -20.41
C LEU A 282 2.01 -5.46 -19.16
N VAL A 283 0.79 -4.97 -19.19
CA VAL A 283 -0.14 -5.05 -18.06
C VAL A 283 -0.46 -6.51 -17.74
N GLU A 284 -0.83 -7.32 -18.73
CA GLU A 284 -1.08 -8.76 -18.56
C GLU A 284 0.13 -9.49 -17.99
N TRP A 285 1.33 -9.17 -18.46
CA TRP A 285 2.56 -9.76 -17.94
C TRP A 285 2.81 -9.34 -16.47
N LEU A 286 2.56 -8.08 -16.11
CA LEU A 286 2.73 -7.57 -14.74
C LEU A 286 1.80 -8.24 -13.72
N PHE A 287 0.61 -8.63 -14.15
CA PHE A 287 -0.41 -9.24 -13.28
C PHE A 287 -0.56 -10.76 -13.46
N HIS A 288 0.31 -11.38 -14.25
CA HIS A 288 0.34 -12.83 -14.43
C HIS A 288 0.66 -13.59 -13.13
N GLU A 289 1.50 -13.00 -12.29
CA GLU A 289 1.71 -13.39 -10.88
C GLU A 289 1.20 -12.28 -9.96
N PRO A 290 0.93 -12.61 -8.68
CA PRO A 290 0.50 -11.59 -7.74
C PRO A 290 1.46 -10.39 -7.69
N ASN A 291 0.94 -9.17 -7.89
CA ASN A 291 1.71 -7.94 -7.71
C ASN A 291 2.29 -7.88 -6.27
N PRO A 292 3.61 -7.59 -6.06
CA PRO A 292 4.53 -6.94 -7.00
C PRO A 292 5.60 -7.85 -7.65
N ILE A 293 5.41 -9.15 -7.73
CA ILE A 293 6.44 -10.11 -8.18
C ILE A 293 7.02 -9.73 -9.54
N ALA A 294 6.14 -9.53 -10.54
CA ALA A 294 6.57 -9.19 -11.89
C ALA A 294 7.21 -7.81 -11.97
N LEU A 295 6.67 -6.82 -11.27
CA LEU A 295 7.25 -5.47 -11.22
C LEU A 295 8.66 -5.49 -10.64
N ASN A 296 8.88 -6.18 -9.51
CA ASN A 296 10.18 -6.29 -8.88
C ASN A 296 11.21 -6.92 -9.83
N THR A 297 10.78 -7.97 -10.56
CA THR A 297 11.60 -8.64 -11.56
C THR A 297 11.93 -7.70 -12.73
N ALA A 298 10.93 -6.95 -13.24
CA ALA A 298 11.12 -6.01 -14.34
C ALA A 298 12.12 -4.89 -14.02
N LEU A 299 11.96 -4.27 -12.86
CA LEU A 299 12.85 -3.18 -12.41
C LEU A 299 14.30 -3.66 -12.24
N ALA A 300 14.49 -4.90 -11.76
CA ALA A 300 15.81 -5.52 -11.68
C ALA A 300 16.41 -5.78 -13.09
N GLN A 301 15.62 -6.31 -14.03
CA GLN A 301 16.06 -6.53 -15.41
C GLN A 301 16.38 -5.23 -16.17
N LEU A 302 15.73 -4.13 -15.82
CA LEU A 302 16.04 -2.79 -16.36
C LEU A 302 17.26 -2.16 -15.65
N GLY A 303 17.79 -2.80 -14.59
CA GLY A 303 18.91 -2.29 -13.82
C GLY A 303 18.60 -1.01 -13.03
N VAL A 304 17.31 -0.77 -12.76
CA VAL A 304 16.81 0.38 -12.00
C VAL A 304 16.92 0.14 -10.50
N VAL A 305 16.68 -1.10 -10.08
CA VAL A 305 16.85 -1.54 -8.69
C VAL A 305 17.77 -2.75 -8.62
N ARG A 306 18.32 -3.01 -7.45
CA ARG A 306 19.07 -4.26 -7.19
C ARG A 306 18.10 -5.45 -7.24
N PRO A 307 18.56 -6.64 -7.70
CA PRO A 307 17.73 -7.84 -7.76
C PRO A 307 17.55 -8.49 -6.37
N VAL A 308 17.03 -7.72 -5.41
CA VAL A 308 16.84 -8.14 -4.02
C VAL A 308 15.34 -8.26 -3.71
N PHE A 309 14.96 -9.39 -3.14
CA PHE A 309 13.58 -9.71 -2.78
C PHE A 309 13.48 -10.05 -1.31
N ARG A 310 12.54 -9.45 -0.59
CA ARG A 310 12.10 -9.90 0.73
C ARG A 310 11.09 -11.04 0.55
N LEU A 311 11.35 -12.18 1.17
CA LEU A 311 10.38 -13.28 1.18
C LEU A 311 9.05 -12.84 1.83
N PRO A 312 7.90 -13.37 1.37
CA PRO A 312 7.70 -14.53 0.50
C PRO A 312 7.79 -14.26 -1.01
N TYR A 313 8.11 -13.05 -1.43
CA TYR A 313 8.25 -12.76 -2.86
C TYR A 313 9.55 -13.31 -3.42
N VAL A 314 9.46 -13.85 -4.62
CA VAL A 314 10.57 -14.42 -5.40
C VAL A 314 10.50 -13.90 -6.83
N PRO A 315 11.61 -13.90 -7.60
CA PRO A 315 11.58 -13.43 -8.98
C PRO A 315 10.74 -14.36 -9.86
N LEU A 316 10.26 -13.83 -10.98
CA LEU A 316 9.65 -14.64 -12.03
C LEU A 316 10.64 -15.66 -12.59
N THR A 317 10.11 -16.77 -13.13
CA THR A 317 10.91 -17.79 -13.83
C THR A 317 11.64 -17.17 -15.03
N ARG A 318 12.77 -17.80 -15.45
CA ARG A 318 13.56 -17.35 -16.59
C ARG A 318 12.70 -17.17 -17.86
N ALA A 319 11.83 -18.11 -18.17
CA ALA A 319 10.94 -18.02 -19.33
C ALA A 319 10.05 -16.76 -19.31
N LYS A 320 9.50 -16.39 -18.15
CA LYS A 320 8.72 -15.17 -17.99
C LYS A 320 9.59 -13.91 -18.09
N ARG A 321 10.84 -13.97 -17.61
CA ARG A 321 11.83 -12.87 -17.74
C ARG A 321 12.21 -12.61 -19.20
N GLU A 322 12.31 -13.65 -20.03
CA GLU A 322 12.55 -13.57 -21.47
C GLU A 322 11.38 -12.92 -22.22
N VAL A 323 10.14 -13.19 -21.77
CA VAL A 323 8.94 -12.52 -22.31
C VAL A 323 8.98 -11.03 -22.09
N PHE A 324 9.39 -10.56 -20.89
CA PHE A 324 9.52 -9.14 -20.61
C PHE A 324 10.47 -8.41 -21.56
N VAL A 325 11.60 -9.03 -21.91
CA VAL A 325 12.55 -8.44 -22.89
C VAL A 325 11.90 -8.24 -24.26
N LYS A 326 11.01 -9.16 -24.68
CA LYS A 326 10.27 -9.01 -25.94
C LYS A 326 9.26 -7.85 -25.83
N ILE A 327 8.51 -7.77 -24.74
CA ILE A 327 7.55 -6.67 -24.50
C ILE A 327 8.26 -5.31 -24.52
N VAL A 328 9.43 -5.20 -23.88
CA VAL A 328 10.21 -3.95 -23.89
C VAL A 328 10.61 -3.55 -25.32
N LYS A 329 10.99 -4.52 -26.17
CA LYS A 329 11.33 -4.25 -27.58
C LYS A 329 10.11 -3.83 -28.41
N GLU A 330 8.95 -4.41 -28.15
CA GLU A 330 7.70 -4.12 -28.87
C GLU A 330 7.12 -2.73 -28.51
N ILE A 331 7.17 -2.37 -27.22
CA ILE A 331 6.72 -1.05 -26.74
C ILE A 331 7.74 0.05 -27.10
N GLY A 332 9.03 -0.30 -27.18
CA GLY A 332 10.17 0.61 -27.36
C GLY A 332 10.86 0.88 -26.03
N ARG A 333 12.18 0.56 -25.96
CA ARG A 333 13.00 0.70 -24.74
C ARG A 333 12.98 2.12 -24.17
N GLU A 334 12.93 3.10 -25.03
CA GLU A 334 12.92 4.53 -24.71
C GLU A 334 11.68 4.97 -23.89
N ASN A 335 10.62 4.17 -23.90
CA ASN A 335 9.42 4.43 -23.12
C ASN A 335 9.51 3.93 -21.67
N PHE A 336 10.50 3.09 -21.40
CA PHE A 336 10.73 2.55 -20.05
C PHE A 336 11.72 3.39 -19.26
N ILE A 337 11.52 3.43 -17.96
CA ILE A 337 12.46 4.07 -17.03
C ILE A 337 13.85 3.40 -17.08
N GLY A 338 14.86 4.12 -16.57
CA GLY A 338 16.25 3.67 -16.57
C GLY A 338 16.92 3.87 -17.93
N VAL A 339 18.25 3.75 -17.95
CA VAL A 339 19.09 4.05 -19.13
C VAL A 339 19.78 2.82 -19.73
N ARG A 340 19.76 1.69 -19.02
CA ARG A 340 20.40 0.45 -19.46
C ARG A 340 19.46 -0.34 -20.37
N ASP A 341 20.04 -1.10 -21.30
CA ASP A 341 19.27 -2.10 -22.03
C ASP A 341 18.70 -3.16 -21.08
N VAL A 342 17.48 -3.63 -21.38
CA VAL A 342 16.87 -4.69 -20.62
C VAL A 342 17.63 -6.01 -20.80
N GLN A 343 17.92 -6.68 -19.69
CA GLN A 343 18.64 -7.95 -19.67
C GLN A 343 17.81 -9.05 -19.04
N VAL A 344 18.01 -10.29 -19.50
CA VAL A 344 17.50 -11.47 -18.80
C VAL A 344 18.49 -11.82 -17.69
N LEU A 345 18.10 -11.58 -16.44
CA LEU A 345 18.90 -11.98 -15.28
C LEU A 345 18.83 -13.50 -15.09
N ASP A 346 19.90 -14.12 -14.59
CA ASP A 346 19.91 -15.53 -14.20
C ASP A 346 19.35 -15.71 -12.77
N ASP A 347 19.05 -16.94 -12.36
CA ASP A 347 18.48 -17.20 -11.03
C ASP A 347 19.48 -16.84 -9.92
N ASP A 348 20.78 -17.01 -10.18
CA ASP A 348 21.85 -16.68 -9.24
C ASP A 348 22.13 -15.16 -9.08
N ASP A 349 21.56 -14.33 -9.95
CA ASP A 349 21.64 -12.88 -9.82
C ASP A 349 20.76 -12.33 -8.69
N PHE A 350 19.77 -13.11 -8.23
CA PHE A 350 18.79 -12.67 -7.26
C PHE A 350 19.17 -13.00 -5.82
N VAL A 351 19.01 -12.03 -4.94
CA VAL A 351 19.17 -12.18 -3.49
C VAL A 351 17.81 -12.31 -2.82
N LEU A 352 17.59 -13.42 -2.13
CA LEU A 352 16.34 -13.70 -1.39
C LEU A 352 16.59 -13.54 0.11
N LEU A 353 15.84 -12.64 0.74
CA LEU A 353 16.00 -12.29 2.15
C LEU A 353 14.86 -12.92 2.98
N GLY A 354 15.21 -13.87 3.85
CA GLY A 354 14.30 -14.47 4.82
C GLY A 354 14.41 -13.83 6.22
N ARG A 355 15.50 -13.09 6.47
CA ARG A 355 15.74 -12.31 7.71
C ARG A 355 16.43 -11.01 7.31
N TYR A 356 15.98 -9.91 7.89
CA TYR A 356 16.50 -8.56 7.63
C TYR A 356 16.15 -7.63 8.78
#